data_f1c28fdc97ee12eb60b4cf6368dffb27
#
_entry.id   f1c28fdc97ee12eb60b4cf6368dffb27
#
_cell.length_a   1.000
_cell.length_b   1.000
_cell.length_c   1.000
_cell.angle_alpha   90.00
_cell.angle_beta   90.00
_cell.angle_gamma   90.00
#
_symmetry.space_group_name_H-M   'P 1'
#
loop_
_entity.id
_entity.type
_entity.pdbx_description
1 polymer ?
#
loop_
_entity_poly.entity_id
_entity_poly.type
_entity_poly.pdbx_seq_one_letter_code
_entity_poly.pdbx_strand_id
1 'polypeptide(L)'
;MKQQAAGVRPWYRGAVGCGLLAGLATLVQMGALAWVVDDVVSNQATLGDVAFGVALIVIAIAARAVAQWGQEVCGQACGLRVKQQVRARLLVRLQQLGPVRLAARHSAGLASQLVDQVESLEGYYSRFLPQMVLAALIPLVYLVVVFWLNWLAAIWLLIAAPLIPLFMALIGMGAQRLNEAQFQAVTRLSGHFLDRVRGIATLQLFGLAERSVEEVSEVAHDYRRRSLKTLRVAFLSSAVLEFFAAVSVAVVAIYIGLGLLGYIQYGPAEQLDLFSGLFILLLAPEFFQPLRTLSQHYHDRASALGAAEGLVSLLEPDADEAAPAECDRSDKTASRELVPGAVELVDVELRHAGRERILGPLSLRVDTGEVVALIGPSGSGKSSLLQLIAGFIAPSAGRVEVRRDPAIAWLDQRPLIIQGTLADNLRLVAPDASDEALRSALTQAGLGQWLASSPGGLETPLGERGVGLSGGEGQRLALARVFLSPARLVLLDEPTAALDPETEQHVIAGLTQLAASGRTLIVATHHPAIMVMAGRVFAIEQGRLSRIERSADARETNS
;
A
#
# COMPACT_ATOMS: atom_id res chain seq x y z
N MET A 1 -14.74 3.19 0.26
CA MET A 1 -15.16 1.96 -0.41
C MET A 1 -16.27 2.16 -1.46
N LYS A 2 -17.41 2.79 -1.18
CA LYS A 2 -18.49 3.00 -2.17
C LYS A 2 -18.08 3.84 -3.41
N GLN A 3 -17.25 4.85 -3.25
CA GLN A 3 -16.78 5.69 -4.37
C GLN A 3 -15.86 4.95 -5.37
N GLN A 4 -15.16 3.91 -4.92
CA GLN A 4 -14.28 3.11 -5.77
C GLN A 4 -15.04 2.08 -6.61
N ALA A 5 -16.25 1.72 -6.20
CA ALA A 5 -17.09 0.76 -6.92
C ALA A 5 -17.58 1.27 -8.28
N ALA A 6 -17.57 2.57 -8.55
CA ALA A 6 -18.16 3.13 -9.79
C ALA A 6 -17.47 2.63 -11.07
N GLY A 7 -16.12 2.56 -11.10
CA GLY A 7 -15.37 2.08 -12.27
C GLY A 7 -15.32 0.56 -12.43
N VAL A 8 -15.82 -0.20 -11.44
CA VAL A 8 -15.73 -1.67 -11.38
C VAL A 8 -17.13 -2.30 -11.50
N ARG A 9 -18.18 -1.47 -11.54
CA ARG A 9 -19.58 -1.90 -11.62
C ARG A 9 -19.89 -2.94 -12.71
N PRO A 10 -19.37 -2.85 -13.95
CA PRO A 10 -19.70 -3.84 -14.98
C PRO A 10 -19.19 -5.24 -14.60
N TRP A 11 -17.98 -5.35 -14.07
CA TRP A 11 -17.40 -6.62 -13.65
C TRP A 11 -18.10 -7.21 -12.42
N TYR A 12 -18.45 -6.38 -11.47
CA TYR A 12 -19.27 -6.78 -10.33
C TYR A 12 -20.64 -7.33 -10.78
N ARG A 13 -21.34 -6.61 -11.68
CA ARG A 13 -22.63 -7.06 -12.22
C ARG A 13 -22.46 -8.35 -13.03
N GLY A 14 -21.38 -8.49 -13.80
CA GLY A 14 -21.03 -9.70 -14.51
C GLY A 14 -20.86 -10.90 -13.57
N ALA A 15 -20.11 -10.72 -12.46
CA ALA A 15 -19.93 -11.77 -11.47
C ALA A 15 -21.25 -12.20 -10.81
N VAL A 16 -22.11 -11.24 -10.45
CA VAL A 16 -23.45 -11.53 -9.89
C VAL A 16 -24.34 -12.20 -10.93
N GLY A 17 -24.36 -11.72 -12.18
CA GLY A 17 -25.15 -12.30 -13.26
C GLY A 17 -24.75 -13.74 -13.58
N CYS A 18 -23.45 -14.00 -13.72
CA CYS A 18 -22.93 -15.35 -13.92
C CYS A 18 -23.23 -16.27 -12.73
N GLY A 19 -23.13 -15.77 -11.49
CA GLY A 19 -23.48 -16.54 -10.29
C GLY A 19 -24.98 -16.91 -10.24
N LEU A 20 -25.87 -15.99 -10.64
CA LEU A 20 -27.30 -16.28 -10.77
C LEU A 20 -27.58 -17.32 -11.86
N LEU A 21 -26.90 -17.23 -13.01
CA LEU A 21 -27.03 -18.24 -14.08
C LEU A 21 -26.53 -19.61 -13.59
N ALA A 22 -25.46 -19.67 -12.82
CA ALA A 22 -24.98 -20.91 -12.20
C ALA A 22 -26.03 -21.50 -11.25
N GLY A 23 -26.69 -20.67 -10.41
CA GLY A 23 -27.77 -21.09 -9.53
C GLY A 23 -29.00 -21.61 -10.31
N LEU A 24 -29.41 -20.93 -11.38
CA LEU A 24 -30.50 -21.39 -12.24
C LEU A 24 -30.13 -22.70 -12.96
N ALA A 25 -28.90 -22.86 -13.44
CA ALA A 25 -28.42 -24.10 -14.04
C ALA A 25 -28.47 -25.27 -13.03
N THR A 26 -28.11 -25.01 -11.76
CA THR A 26 -28.26 -26.00 -10.69
C THR A 26 -29.70 -26.40 -10.47
N LEU A 27 -30.63 -25.45 -10.47
CA LEU A 27 -32.06 -25.72 -10.34
C LEU A 27 -32.55 -26.63 -11.46
N VAL A 28 -32.19 -26.33 -12.71
CA VAL A 28 -32.54 -27.16 -13.88
C VAL A 28 -31.89 -28.54 -13.77
N GLN A 29 -30.64 -28.62 -13.37
CA GLN A 29 -29.92 -29.88 -13.16
C GLN A 29 -30.60 -30.79 -12.15
N MET A 30 -31.00 -30.24 -10.97
CA MET A 30 -31.65 -31.02 -9.91
C MET A 30 -33.08 -31.42 -10.33
N GLY A 31 -33.79 -30.53 -11.02
CA GLY A 31 -35.10 -30.85 -11.56
C GLY A 31 -35.07 -31.94 -12.64
N ALA A 32 -34.14 -31.86 -13.59
CA ALA A 32 -33.97 -32.90 -14.59
C ALA A 32 -33.56 -34.26 -13.99
N LEU A 33 -32.70 -34.24 -12.94
CA LEU A 33 -32.30 -35.44 -12.23
C LEU A 33 -33.51 -36.09 -11.51
N ALA A 34 -34.30 -35.28 -10.80
CA ALA A 34 -35.51 -35.76 -10.13
C ALA A 34 -36.52 -36.33 -11.14
N TRP A 35 -36.71 -35.68 -12.29
CA TRP A 35 -37.58 -36.15 -13.33
C TRP A 35 -37.11 -37.48 -13.94
N VAL A 36 -35.83 -37.62 -14.25
CA VAL A 36 -35.28 -38.89 -14.78
C VAL A 36 -35.49 -40.03 -13.80
N VAL A 37 -35.25 -39.80 -12.49
CA VAL A 37 -35.44 -40.83 -11.47
C VAL A 37 -36.93 -41.19 -11.32
N ASP A 38 -37.79 -40.22 -11.29
CA ASP A 38 -39.24 -40.46 -11.21
C ASP A 38 -39.75 -41.26 -12.41
N ASP A 39 -39.34 -40.91 -13.63
CA ASP A 39 -39.76 -41.57 -14.84
C ASP A 39 -39.29 -43.04 -14.91
N VAL A 40 -38.04 -43.32 -14.45
CA VAL A 40 -37.49 -44.68 -14.37
C VAL A 40 -38.21 -45.49 -13.31
N VAL A 41 -38.47 -44.93 -12.11
CA VAL A 41 -39.01 -45.67 -10.95
C VAL A 41 -40.51 -45.81 -11.05
N SER A 42 -41.24 -44.72 -11.36
CA SER A 42 -42.73 -44.70 -11.38
C SER A 42 -43.29 -45.23 -12.70
N ASN A 43 -42.67 -44.91 -13.84
CA ASN A 43 -43.18 -45.23 -15.17
C ASN A 43 -42.43 -46.38 -15.85
N GLN A 44 -41.37 -46.96 -15.19
CA GLN A 44 -40.51 -48.00 -15.77
C GLN A 44 -39.96 -47.64 -17.15
N ALA A 45 -39.61 -46.33 -17.34
CA ALA A 45 -39.14 -45.80 -18.60
C ALA A 45 -37.83 -46.46 -19.07
N THR A 46 -37.71 -46.62 -20.37
CA THR A 46 -36.50 -47.19 -20.99
C THR A 46 -35.39 -46.11 -21.13
N LEU A 47 -34.16 -46.54 -21.39
CA LEU A 47 -33.04 -45.62 -21.62
C LEU A 47 -33.31 -44.63 -22.77
N GLY A 48 -34.16 -44.99 -23.74
CA GLY A 48 -34.55 -44.10 -24.85
C GLY A 48 -35.47 -42.96 -24.39
N ASP A 49 -36.37 -43.25 -23.47
CA ASP A 49 -37.36 -42.28 -22.96
C ASP A 49 -36.70 -41.21 -22.09
N VAL A 50 -35.71 -41.58 -21.29
CA VAL A 50 -34.99 -40.66 -20.41
C VAL A 50 -33.82 -39.94 -21.09
N ALA A 51 -33.51 -40.23 -22.36
CA ALA A 51 -32.38 -39.64 -23.07
C ALA A 51 -32.42 -38.09 -23.11
N PHE A 52 -33.63 -37.51 -23.23
CA PHE A 52 -33.80 -36.07 -23.18
C PHE A 52 -33.43 -35.50 -21.79
N GLY A 53 -33.86 -36.14 -20.70
CA GLY A 53 -33.53 -35.73 -19.34
C GLY A 53 -32.01 -35.82 -19.05
N VAL A 54 -31.37 -36.91 -19.51
CA VAL A 54 -29.94 -37.07 -19.41
C VAL A 54 -29.17 -35.99 -20.19
N ALA A 55 -29.63 -35.69 -21.42
CA ALA A 55 -29.08 -34.60 -22.22
C ALA A 55 -29.21 -33.23 -21.50
N LEU A 56 -30.39 -32.99 -20.91
CA LEU A 56 -30.64 -31.76 -20.15
C LEU A 56 -29.74 -31.63 -18.94
N ILE A 57 -29.46 -32.73 -18.20
CA ILE A 57 -28.53 -32.75 -17.09
C ILE A 57 -27.13 -32.37 -17.58
N VAL A 58 -26.63 -32.98 -18.66
CA VAL A 58 -25.31 -32.69 -19.23
C VAL A 58 -25.20 -31.21 -19.65
N ILE A 59 -26.22 -30.68 -20.32
CA ILE A 59 -26.28 -29.27 -20.72
C ILE A 59 -26.27 -28.36 -19.49
N ALA A 60 -27.06 -28.68 -18.46
CA ALA A 60 -27.13 -27.90 -17.23
C ALA A 60 -25.78 -27.91 -16.48
N ILE A 61 -25.08 -29.04 -16.41
CA ILE A 61 -23.73 -29.13 -15.84
C ILE A 61 -22.73 -28.26 -16.62
N ALA A 62 -22.75 -28.33 -17.96
CA ALA A 62 -21.89 -27.52 -18.80
C ALA A 62 -22.20 -26.02 -18.62
N ALA A 63 -23.47 -25.64 -18.62
CA ALA A 63 -23.90 -24.24 -18.39
C ALA A 63 -23.48 -23.74 -17.00
N ARG A 64 -23.64 -24.56 -15.95
CA ARG A 64 -23.17 -24.27 -14.58
C ARG A 64 -21.66 -24.04 -14.56
N ALA A 65 -20.89 -24.93 -15.19
CA ALA A 65 -19.42 -24.81 -15.21
C ALA A 65 -18.96 -23.51 -15.93
N VAL A 66 -19.55 -23.20 -17.09
CA VAL A 66 -19.24 -21.95 -17.82
C VAL A 66 -19.66 -20.72 -17.01
N ALA A 67 -20.82 -20.76 -16.38
CA ALA A 67 -21.28 -19.65 -15.55
C ALA A 67 -20.41 -19.45 -14.31
N GLN A 68 -19.97 -20.51 -13.63
CA GLN A 68 -19.03 -20.44 -12.50
C GLN A 68 -17.67 -19.90 -12.94
N TRP A 69 -17.14 -20.36 -14.07
CA TRP A 69 -15.92 -19.80 -14.64
C TRP A 69 -16.07 -18.31 -14.94
N GLY A 70 -17.18 -17.89 -15.56
CA GLY A 70 -17.47 -16.48 -15.83
C GLY A 70 -17.58 -15.65 -14.55
N GLN A 71 -18.18 -16.18 -13.49
CA GLN A 71 -18.27 -15.55 -12.17
C GLN A 71 -16.87 -15.30 -11.59
N GLU A 72 -16.01 -16.33 -11.63
CA GLU A 72 -14.64 -16.22 -11.10
C GLU A 72 -13.82 -15.20 -11.89
N VAL A 73 -13.83 -15.26 -13.23
CA VAL A 73 -13.12 -14.30 -14.10
C VAL A 73 -13.58 -12.86 -13.86
N CYS A 74 -14.90 -12.64 -13.77
CA CYS A 74 -15.43 -11.31 -13.49
C CYS A 74 -15.08 -10.85 -12.07
N GLY A 75 -15.12 -11.74 -11.09
CA GLY A 75 -14.72 -11.46 -9.71
C GLY A 75 -13.25 -11.05 -9.61
N GLN A 76 -12.35 -11.84 -10.20
CA GLN A 76 -10.92 -11.56 -10.23
C GLN A 76 -10.60 -10.23 -10.95
N ALA A 77 -11.23 -9.98 -12.10
CA ALA A 77 -11.09 -8.71 -12.81
C ALA A 77 -11.57 -7.51 -11.99
N CYS A 78 -12.62 -7.70 -11.17
CA CYS A 78 -13.09 -6.69 -10.22
C CYS A 78 -12.05 -6.37 -9.16
N GLY A 79 -11.51 -7.39 -8.48
CA GLY A 79 -10.48 -7.25 -7.44
C GLY A 79 -9.20 -6.59 -7.97
N LEU A 80 -8.70 -7.06 -9.12
CA LEU A 80 -7.49 -6.53 -9.75
C LEU A 80 -7.59 -5.04 -10.08
N ARG A 81 -8.72 -4.60 -10.66
CA ARG A 81 -8.93 -3.18 -10.98
C ARG A 81 -8.99 -2.30 -9.75
N VAL A 82 -9.64 -2.76 -8.67
CA VAL A 82 -9.66 -2.02 -7.41
C VAL A 82 -8.24 -1.87 -6.86
N LYS A 83 -7.45 -2.95 -6.84
CA LYS A 83 -6.04 -2.91 -6.39
C LYS A 83 -5.23 -1.89 -7.20
N GLN A 84 -5.34 -1.92 -8.53
CA GLN A 84 -4.63 -0.98 -9.41
C GLN A 84 -5.03 0.47 -9.14
N GLN A 85 -6.32 0.76 -8.98
CA GLN A 85 -6.81 2.11 -8.69
C GLN A 85 -6.35 2.61 -7.32
N VAL A 86 -6.41 1.77 -6.28
CA VAL A 86 -5.96 2.14 -4.93
C VAL A 86 -4.46 2.37 -4.93
N ARG A 87 -3.68 1.46 -5.54
CA ARG A 87 -2.22 1.59 -5.63
C ARG A 87 -1.80 2.87 -6.38
N ALA A 88 -2.46 3.18 -7.49
CA ALA A 88 -2.19 4.41 -8.24
C ALA A 88 -2.46 5.67 -7.39
N ARG A 89 -3.57 5.71 -6.65
CA ARG A 89 -3.88 6.84 -5.74
C ARG A 89 -2.88 6.95 -4.60
N LEU A 90 -2.48 5.83 -4.00
CA LEU A 90 -1.46 5.81 -2.95
C LEU A 90 -0.12 6.35 -3.46
N LEU A 91 0.31 5.95 -4.66
CA LEU A 91 1.55 6.45 -5.25
C LEU A 91 1.50 7.95 -5.50
N VAL A 92 0.39 8.46 -6.05
CA VAL A 92 0.20 9.91 -6.22
C VAL A 92 0.24 10.62 -4.86
N ARG A 93 -0.41 10.05 -3.84
CA ARG A 93 -0.41 10.63 -2.49
C ARG A 93 0.99 10.64 -1.86
N LEU A 94 1.75 9.55 -2.02
CA LEU A 94 3.15 9.50 -1.56
C LEU A 94 4.03 10.56 -2.24
N GLN A 95 3.84 10.78 -3.52
CA GLN A 95 4.53 11.87 -4.24
C GLN A 95 4.17 13.26 -3.68
N GLN A 96 2.90 13.47 -3.28
CA GLN A 96 2.44 14.74 -2.69
C GLN A 96 2.99 14.96 -1.27
N LEU A 97 3.16 13.89 -0.48
CA LEU A 97 3.69 13.97 0.89
C LEU A 97 5.13 14.49 0.92
N GLY A 98 5.89 14.22 -0.12
CA GLY A 98 7.29 14.63 -0.23
C GLY A 98 8.25 13.85 0.67
N PRO A 99 9.58 14.02 0.47
CA PRO A 99 10.59 13.17 1.11
C PRO A 99 10.66 13.34 2.63
N VAL A 100 10.43 14.53 3.16
CA VAL A 100 10.58 14.81 4.59
C VAL A 100 9.49 14.11 5.42
N ARG A 101 8.23 14.18 4.96
CA ARG A 101 7.12 13.50 5.65
C ARG A 101 7.20 11.98 5.49
N LEU A 102 7.70 11.51 4.34
CA LEU A 102 7.94 10.09 4.12
C LEU A 102 9.08 9.55 5.02
N ALA A 103 10.16 10.32 5.21
CA ALA A 103 11.27 9.95 6.09
C ALA A 103 10.86 9.85 7.56
N ALA A 104 9.86 10.63 7.99
CA ALA A 104 9.30 10.54 9.33
C ALA A 104 8.46 9.27 9.57
N ARG A 105 8.01 8.59 8.51
CA ARG A 105 7.24 7.34 8.58
C ARG A 105 8.18 6.13 8.41
N HIS A 106 7.87 5.03 9.09
CA HIS A 106 8.66 3.81 8.96
C HIS A 106 8.53 3.23 7.55
N SER A 107 9.62 3.09 6.82
CA SER A 107 9.64 2.58 5.43
C SER A 107 9.01 1.19 5.28
N ALA A 108 9.23 0.30 6.27
CA ALA A 108 8.60 -1.03 6.30
C ALA A 108 7.07 -0.95 6.40
N GLY A 109 6.53 0.01 7.15
CA GLY A 109 5.09 0.25 7.25
C GLY A 109 4.48 0.71 5.93
N LEU A 110 5.15 1.62 5.22
CA LEU A 110 4.72 2.08 3.89
C LEU A 110 4.75 0.97 2.85
N ALA A 111 5.79 0.14 2.85
CA ALA A 111 5.88 -1.02 1.95
C ALA A 111 4.73 -2.01 2.20
N SER A 112 4.45 -2.35 3.46
CA SER A 112 3.33 -3.20 3.82
C SER A 112 1.97 -2.58 3.43
N GLN A 113 1.79 -1.27 3.57
CA GLN A 113 0.57 -0.59 3.12
C GLN A 113 0.38 -0.68 1.60
N LEU A 114 1.42 -0.51 0.81
CA LEU A 114 1.36 -0.56 -0.66
C LEU A 114 1.17 -1.97 -1.22
N VAL A 115 1.70 -2.98 -0.53
CA VAL A 115 1.68 -4.37 -0.98
C VAL A 115 0.60 -5.14 -0.23
N ASP A 116 0.80 -5.43 1.06
CA ASP A 116 -0.03 -6.37 1.83
C ASP A 116 -1.45 -5.84 2.08
N GLN A 117 -1.57 -4.57 2.49
CA GLN A 117 -2.89 -3.99 2.77
C GLN A 117 -3.72 -3.78 1.51
N VAL A 118 -3.10 -3.40 0.38
CA VAL A 118 -3.80 -3.32 -0.90
C VAL A 118 -4.22 -4.71 -1.39
N GLU A 119 -3.37 -5.74 -1.21
CA GLU A 119 -3.69 -7.12 -1.54
C GLU A 119 -4.89 -7.65 -0.75
N SER A 120 -4.99 -7.29 0.53
CA SER A 120 -6.12 -7.68 1.40
C SER A 120 -7.49 -7.17 0.91
N LEU A 121 -7.54 -6.19 0.01
CA LEU A 121 -8.79 -5.71 -0.58
C LEU A 121 -9.35 -6.66 -1.64
N GLU A 122 -8.51 -7.49 -2.27
CA GLU A 122 -8.91 -8.36 -3.39
C GLU A 122 -10.05 -9.29 -3.00
N GLY A 123 -9.90 -10.06 -1.93
CA GLY A 123 -10.91 -11.01 -1.49
C GLY A 123 -12.28 -10.38 -1.25
N TYR A 124 -12.31 -9.17 -0.72
CA TYR A 124 -13.56 -8.44 -0.49
C TYR A 124 -14.29 -8.10 -1.79
N TYR A 125 -13.58 -7.59 -2.82
CA TYR A 125 -14.22 -7.16 -4.07
C TYR A 125 -14.44 -8.30 -5.05
N SER A 126 -13.55 -9.31 -5.08
CA SER A 126 -13.63 -10.43 -6.02
C SER A 126 -14.62 -11.50 -5.57
N ARG A 127 -14.68 -11.80 -4.26
CA ARG A 127 -15.41 -12.94 -3.71
C ARG A 127 -16.55 -12.53 -2.77
N PHE A 128 -16.24 -11.77 -1.69
CA PHE A 128 -17.24 -11.47 -0.67
C PHE A 128 -18.41 -10.63 -1.19
N LEU A 129 -18.13 -9.55 -1.90
CA LEU A 129 -19.15 -8.58 -2.33
C LEU A 129 -20.16 -9.18 -3.34
N PRO A 130 -19.75 -9.92 -4.40
CA PRO A 130 -20.69 -10.64 -5.25
C PRO A 130 -21.46 -11.73 -4.50
N GLN A 131 -20.76 -12.49 -3.64
CA GLN A 131 -21.36 -13.57 -2.88
C GLN A 131 -22.43 -13.09 -1.89
N MET A 132 -22.29 -11.90 -1.33
CA MET A 132 -23.30 -11.30 -0.45
C MET A 132 -24.66 -11.13 -1.16
N VAL A 133 -24.66 -10.76 -2.43
CA VAL A 133 -25.88 -10.64 -3.23
C VAL A 133 -26.41 -12.01 -3.63
N LEU A 134 -25.53 -12.92 -4.05
CA LEU A 134 -25.92 -14.28 -4.45
C LEU A 134 -26.47 -15.08 -3.27
N ALA A 135 -25.94 -14.89 -2.05
CA ALA A 135 -26.43 -15.54 -0.85
C ALA A 135 -27.86 -15.12 -0.43
N ALA A 136 -28.35 -13.99 -0.96
CA ALA A 136 -29.74 -13.58 -0.81
C ALA A 136 -30.61 -14.03 -1.98
N LEU A 137 -30.15 -13.82 -3.23
CA LEU A 137 -30.96 -14.04 -4.41
C LEU A 137 -31.16 -15.53 -4.75
N ILE A 138 -30.12 -16.36 -4.67
CA ILE A 138 -30.21 -17.78 -5.03
C ILE A 138 -31.16 -18.54 -4.08
N PRO A 139 -31.03 -18.46 -2.74
CA PRO A 139 -31.94 -19.08 -1.83
C PRO A 139 -33.39 -18.58 -2.01
N LEU A 140 -33.57 -17.28 -2.31
CA LEU A 140 -34.91 -16.74 -2.58
C LEU A 140 -35.57 -17.39 -3.80
N VAL A 141 -34.81 -17.55 -4.90
CA VAL A 141 -35.29 -18.24 -6.10
C VAL A 141 -35.68 -19.69 -5.79
N TYR A 142 -34.79 -20.40 -5.06
CA TYR A 142 -35.07 -21.79 -4.68
C TYR A 142 -36.27 -21.90 -3.76
N LEU A 143 -36.40 -20.98 -2.80
CA LEU A 143 -37.53 -20.93 -1.89
C LEU A 143 -38.87 -20.74 -2.64
N VAL A 144 -38.93 -19.87 -3.64
CA VAL A 144 -40.13 -19.65 -4.48
C VAL A 144 -40.52 -20.93 -5.20
N VAL A 145 -39.56 -21.66 -5.78
CA VAL A 145 -39.82 -22.92 -6.48
C VAL A 145 -40.29 -23.99 -5.50
N VAL A 146 -39.61 -24.16 -4.34
CA VAL A 146 -40.04 -25.12 -3.33
C VAL A 146 -41.39 -24.77 -2.74
N PHE A 147 -41.72 -23.49 -2.54
CA PHE A 147 -43.00 -23.02 -2.02
C PHE A 147 -44.17 -23.41 -2.98
N TRP A 148 -43.90 -23.33 -4.27
CA TRP A 148 -44.90 -23.71 -5.28
C TRP A 148 -45.18 -25.22 -5.32
N LEU A 149 -44.15 -26.03 -5.07
CA LEU A 149 -44.27 -27.49 -5.01
C LEU A 149 -44.85 -27.97 -3.68
N ASN A 150 -44.31 -27.44 -2.55
CA ASN A 150 -44.70 -27.79 -1.21
C ASN A 150 -44.41 -26.65 -0.22
N TRP A 151 -45.49 -25.92 0.14
CA TRP A 151 -45.32 -24.74 1.00
C TRP A 151 -44.80 -25.08 2.41
N LEU A 152 -45.08 -26.28 2.94
CA LEU A 152 -44.65 -26.69 4.26
C LEU A 152 -43.13 -26.97 4.30
N ALA A 153 -42.58 -27.64 3.27
CA ALA A 153 -41.15 -27.80 3.10
C ALA A 153 -40.42 -26.44 2.96
N ALA A 154 -41.02 -25.50 2.22
CA ALA A 154 -40.50 -24.16 2.07
C ALA A 154 -40.44 -23.39 3.41
N ILE A 155 -41.43 -23.54 4.29
CA ILE A 155 -41.42 -22.93 5.63
C ILE A 155 -40.26 -23.44 6.47
N TRP A 156 -39.94 -24.73 6.45
CA TRP A 156 -38.79 -25.27 7.18
C TRP A 156 -37.48 -24.68 6.68
N LEU A 157 -37.32 -24.55 5.37
CA LEU A 157 -36.14 -23.90 4.79
C LEU A 157 -36.09 -22.39 5.14
N LEU A 158 -37.25 -21.73 5.12
CA LEU A 158 -37.37 -20.32 5.44
C LEU A 158 -37.03 -20.00 6.90
N ILE A 159 -37.41 -20.86 7.84
CA ILE A 159 -37.07 -20.72 9.26
C ILE A 159 -35.56 -20.89 9.48
N ALA A 160 -34.95 -21.82 8.75
CA ALA A 160 -33.52 -22.09 8.87
C ALA A 160 -32.64 -21.03 8.23
N ALA A 161 -33.09 -20.40 7.13
CA ALA A 161 -32.32 -19.43 6.37
C ALA A 161 -31.83 -18.22 7.18
N PRO A 162 -32.64 -17.51 7.99
CA PRO A 162 -32.19 -16.37 8.77
C PRO A 162 -31.34 -16.76 10.00
N LEU A 163 -31.45 -17.99 10.47
CA LEU A 163 -30.71 -18.46 11.62
C LEU A 163 -29.20 -18.45 11.36
N ILE A 164 -28.81 -18.82 10.14
CA ILE A 164 -27.42 -18.86 9.70
C ILE A 164 -26.75 -17.48 9.75
N PRO A 165 -27.25 -16.43 9.02
CA PRO A 165 -26.66 -15.11 9.11
C PRO A 165 -26.77 -14.48 10.49
N LEU A 166 -27.79 -14.80 11.29
CA LEU A 166 -27.91 -14.33 12.66
C LEU A 166 -26.76 -14.85 13.53
N PHE A 167 -26.49 -16.16 13.50
CA PHE A 167 -25.36 -16.73 14.23
C PHE A 167 -24.01 -16.27 13.67
N MET A 168 -23.89 -16.11 12.35
CA MET A 168 -22.69 -15.53 11.75
C MET A 168 -22.44 -14.09 12.22
N ALA A 169 -23.47 -13.26 12.33
CA ALA A 169 -23.32 -11.90 12.83
C ALA A 169 -22.89 -11.89 14.30
N LEU A 170 -23.51 -12.75 15.13
CA LEU A 170 -23.20 -12.88 16.55
C LEU A 170 -21.74 -13.29 16.79
N ILE A 171 -21.26 -14.29 16.05
CA ILE A 171 -19.87 -14.76 16.13
C ILE A 171 -18.91 -13.78 15.46
N GLY A 172 -19.33 -13.17 14.33
CA GLY A 172 -18.53 -12.25 13.54
C GLY A 172 -18.18 -10.94 14.24
N MET A 173 -19.06 -10.43 15.12
CA MET A 173 -18.75 -9.25 15.96
C MET A 173 -17.57 -9.49 16.90
N GLY A 174 -17.38 -10.72 17.37
CA GLY A 174 -16.20 -11.11 18.14
C GLY A 174 -14.94 -11.27 17.30
N ALA A 175 -15.07 -11.75 16.06
CA ALA A 175 -13.96 -12.02 15.15
C ALA A 175 -13.26 -10.74 14.65
N GLN A 176 -14.00 -9.64 14.43
CA GLN A 176 -13.41 -8.39 13.94
C GLN A 176 -12.39 -7.82 14.93
N ARG A 177 -12.74 -7.70 16.21
CA ARG A 177 -11.81 -7.22 17.26
C ARG A 177 -10.58 -8.13 17.42
N LEU A 178 -10.77 -9.43 17.23
CA LEU A 178 -9.67 -10.42 17.27
C LEU A 178 -8.72 -10.26 16.08
N ASN A 179 -9.23 -9.98 14.89
CA ASN A 179 -8.41 -9.74 13.69
C ASN A 179 -7.61 -8.43 13.79
N GLU A 180 -8.21 -7.36 14.28
CA GLU A 180 -7.52 -6.08 14.54
C GLU A 180 -6.35 -6.29 15.54
N ALA A 181 -6.61 -6.99 16.64
CA ALA A 181 -5.59 -7.30 17.63
C ALA A 181 -4.50 -8.25 17.08
N GLN A 182 -4.85 -9.18 16.20
CA GLN A 182 -3.89 -10.05 15.52
C GLN A 182 -3.00 -9.29 14.56
N PHE A 183 -3.57 -8.37 13.75
CA PHE A 183 -2.81 -7.53 12.81
C PHE A 183 -1.79 -6.66 13.54
N GLN A 184 -2.18 -6.03 14.65
CA GLN A 184 -1.25 -5.26 15.49
C GLN A 184 -0.14 -6.14 16.07
N ALA A 185 -0.44 -7.39 16.45
CA ALA A 185 0.56 -8.32 16.97
C ALA A 185 1.59 -8.73 15.89
N VAL A 186 1.16 -8.94 14.64
CA VAL A 186 2.06 -9.22 13.50
C VAL A 186 2.99 -8.04 13.24
N THR A 187 2.44 -6.83 13.20
CA THR A 187 3.23 -5.61 12.96
C THR A 187 4.29 -5.41 14.05
N ARG A 188 3.93 -5.64 15.32
CA ARG A 188 4.88 -5.58 16.44
C ARG A 188 5.96 -6.65 16.33
N LEU A 189 5.59 -7.89 16.04
CA LEU A 189 6.53 -9.01 15.90
C LEU A 189 7.53 -8.73 14.78
N SER A 190 7.04 -8.28 13.61
CA SER A 190 7.91 -7.93 12.47
C SER A 190 8.85 -6.80 12.80
N GLY A 191 8.38 -5.75 13.47
CA GLY A 191 9.22 -4.65 13.93
C GLY A 191 10.31 -5.10 14.90
N HIS A 192 9.92 -5.81 15.95
CA HIS A 192 10.87 -6.35 16.95
C HIS A 192 11.91 -7.26 16.32
N PHE A 193 11.49 -8.17 15.44
CA PHE A 193 12.39 -9.08 14.76
C PHE A 193 13.40 -8.33 13.87
N LEU A 194 12.93 -7.39 13.07
CA LEU A 194 13.79 -6.62 12.17
C LEU A 194 14.82 -5.77 12.93
N ASP A 195 14.42 -5.18 14.05
CA ASP A 195 15.33 -4.39 14.89
C ASP A 195 16.41 -5.27 15.53
N ARG A 196 16.07 -6.47 15.98
CA ARG A 196 17.04 -7.42 16.54
C ARG A 196 18.00 -7.94 15.47
N VAL A 197 17.51 -8.25 14.26
CA VAL A 197 18.37 -8.66 13.13
C VAL A 197 19.33 -7.54 12.73
N ARG A 198 18.86 -6.29 12.67
CA ARG A 198 19.73 -5.13 12.37
C ARG A 198 20.78 -4.88 13.45
N GLY A 199 20.42 -5.12 14.70
CA GLY A 199 21.31 -4.94 15.86
C GLY A 199 22.10 -6.19 16.25
N ILE A 200 22.11 -7.28 15.44
CA ILE A 200 22.64 -8.58 15.85
C ILE A 200 24.10 -8.53 16.31
N ALA A 201 24.93 -7.78 15.61
CA ALA A 201 26.34 -7.61 15.97
C ALA A 201 26.49 -6.94 17.35
N THR A 202 25.70 -5.90 17.63
CA THR A 202 25.68 -5.21 18.92
C THR A 202 25.20 -6.15 20.03
N LEU A 203 24.11 -6.90 19.77
CA LEU A 203 23.57 -7.84 20.75
C LEU A 203 24.56 -8.95 21.09
N GLN A 204 25.31 -9.47 20.10
CA GLN A 204 26.36 -10.46 20.32
C GLN A 204 27.53 -9.88 21.12
N LEU A 205 28.01 -8.68 20.78
CA LEU A 205 29.12 -8.02 21.48
C LEU A 205 28.80 -7.73 22.95
N PHE A 206 27.52 -7.42 23.26
CA PHE A 206 27.10 -7.16 24.65
C PHE A 206 26.57 -8.42 25.37
N GLY A 207 26.63 -9.61 24.75
CA GLY A 207 26.16 -10.86 25.35
C GLY A 207 24.64 -10.94 25.54
N LEU A 208 23.87 -10.14 24.80
CA LEU A 208 22.41 -10.03 24.93
C LEU A 208 21.63 -10.90 23.92
N ALA A 209 22.33 -11.76 23.16
CA ALA A 209 21.72 -12.57 22.12
C ALA A 209 20.64 -13.51 22.66
N GLU A 210 20.90 -14.27 23.73
CA GLU A 210 19.94 -15.21 24.34
C GLU A 210 18.70 -14.48 24.86
N ARG A 211 18.90 -13.37 25.58
CA ARG A 211 17.79 -12.56 26.08
C ARG A 211 16.92 -12.01 24.94
N SER A 212 17.53 -11.61 23.82
CA SER A 212 16.79 -11.16 22.64
C SER A 212 15.96 -12.28 22.00
N VAL A 213 16.45 -13.52 22.00
CA VAL A 213 15.69 -14.69 21.55
C VAL A 213 14.47 -14.93 22.46
N GLU A 214 14.64 -14.83 23.79
CA GLU A 214 13.52 -14.95 24.73
C GLU A 214 12.45 -13.89 24.50
N GLU A 215 12.84 -12.60 24.35
CA GLU A 215 11.92 -11.51 24.09
C GLU A 215 11.15 -11.69 22.77
N VAL A 216 11.81 -12.11 21.69
CA VAL A 216 11.14 -12.44 20.41
C VAL A 216 10.23 -13.64 20.56
N SER A 217 10.63 -14.66 21.32
CA SER A 217 9.83 -15.87 21.61
C SER A 217 8.55 -15.53 22.37
N GLU A 218 8.60 -14.62 23.36
CA GLU A 218 7.40 -14.16 24.08
C GLU A 218 6.39 -13.47 23.14
N VAL A 219 6.88 -12.56 22.30
CA VAL A 219 6.02 -11.87 21.31
C VAL A 219 5.43 -12.85 20.30
N ALA A 220 6.22 -13.85 19.85
CA ALA A 220 5.76 -14.90 18.95
C ALA A 220 4.70 -15.81 19.64
N HIS A 221 4.88 -16.08 20.94
CA HIS A 221 3.88 -16.84 21.73
C HIS A 221 2.57 -16.07 21.91
N ASP A 222 2.61 -14.74 22.11
CA ASP A 222 1.40 -13.92 22.16
C ASP A 222 0.67 -13.91 20.81
N TYR A 223 1.40 -13.75 19.71
CA TYR A 223 0.86 -13.87 18.36
C TYR A 223 0.20 -15.23 18.12
N ARG A 224 0.87 -16.34 18.48
CA ARG A 224 0.31 -17.68 18.36
C ARG A 224 -1.00 -17.83 19.13
N ARG A 225 -1.07 -17.34 20.39
CA ARG A 225 -2.29 -17.39 21.20
C ARG A 225 -3.45 -16.63 20.56
N ARG A 226 -3.19 -15.46 20.00
CA ARG A 226 -4.20 -14.64 19.31
C ARG A 226 -4.67 -15.30 18.02
N SER A 227 -3.73 -15.81 17.21
CA SER A 227 -4.05 -16.56 15.98
C SER A 227 -4.90 -17.79 16.23
N LEU A 228 -4.56 -18.59 17.26
CA LEU A 228 -5.36 -19.75 17.65
C LEU A 228 -6.76 -19.35 18.12
N LYS A 229 -6.92 -18.22 18.81
CA LYS A 229 -8.24 -17.72 19.21
C LYS A 229 -9.08 -17.30 18.02
N THR A 230 -8.49 -16.62 17.04
CA THR A 230 -9.15 -16.26 15.78
C THR A 230 -9.58 -17.50 15.00
N LEU A 231 -8.68 -18.48 14.86
CA LEU A 231 -8.98 -19.75 14.20
C LEU A 231 -10.13 -20.52 14.88
N ARG A 232 -10.14 -20.59 16.22
CA ARG A 232 -11.23 -21.24 16.97
C ARG A 232 -12.59 -20.59 16.67
N VAL A 233 -12.64 -19.26 16.61
CA VAL A 233 -13.87 -18.53 16.26
C VAL A 233 -14.30 -18.83 14.82
N ALA A 234 -13.36 -18.87 13.89
CA ALA A 234 -13.64 -19.22 12.49
C ALA A 234 -14.18 -20.66 12.35
N PHE A 235 -13.54 -21.63 13.00
CA PHE A 235 -14.02 -23.02 13.01
C PHE A 235 -15.39 -23.17 13.67
N LEU A 236 -15.64 -22.47 14.78
CA LEU A 236 -16.93 -22.49 15.46
C LEU A 236 -18.03 -21.94 14.54
N SER A 237 -17.76 -20.87 13.80
CA SER A 237 -18.70 -20.30 12.83
C SER A 237 -19.10 -21.32 11.77
N SER A 238 -18.11 -22.02 11.19
CA SER A 238 -18.35 -23.05 10.19
C SER A 238 -19.10 -24.26 10.74
N ALA A 239 -18.75 -24.71 11.96
CA ALA A 239 -19.42 -25.84 12.61
C ALA A 239 -20.89 -25.54 12.94
N VAL A 240 -21.20 -24.34 13.43
CA VAL A 240 -22.58 -23.92 13.71
C VAL A 240 -23.40 -23.85 12.43
N LEU A 241 -22.84 -23.29 11.36
CA LEU A 241 -23.49 -23.23 10.05
C LEU A 241 -23.80 -24.64 9.53
N GLU A 242 -22.83 -25.54 9.57
CA GLU A 242 -22.99 -26.92 9.09
C GLU A 242 -24.03 -27.66 9.91
N PHE A 243 -24.06 -27.48 11.23
CA PHE A 243 -25.04 -28.08 12.13
C PHE A 243 -26.47 -27.66 11.77
N PHE A 244 -26.75 -26.35 11.62
CA PHE A 244 -28.09 -25.88 11.29
C PHE A 244 -28.51 -26.28 9.88
N ALA A 245 -27.60 -26.28 8.91
CA ALA A 245 -27.89 -26.74 7.57
C ALA A 245 -28.23 -28.24 7.56
N ALA A 246 -27.43 -29.07 8.26
CA ALA A 246 -27.68 -30.52 8.38
C ALA A 246 -29.01 -30.84 9.07
N VAL A 247 -29.31 -30.17 10.19
CA VAL A 247 -30.59 -30.33 10.90
C VAL A 247 -31.77 -29.96 9.99
N SER A 248 -31.67 -28.84 9.25
CA SER A 248 -32.73 -28.40 8.34
C SER A 248 -32.95 -29.38 7.19
N VAL A 249 -31.87 -29.87 6.57
CA VAL A 249 -31.96 -30.91 5.54
C VAL A 249 -32.56 -32.18 6.08
N ALA A 250 -32.19 -32.61 7.31
CA ALA A 250 -32.76 -33.81 7.97
C ALA A 250 -34.25 -33.66 8.25
N VAL A 251 -34.70 -32.50 8.73
CA VAL A 251 -36.15 -32.23 8.97
C VAL A 251 -36.94 -32.31 7.67
N VAL A 252 -36.44 -31.69 6.60
CA VAL A 252 -37.08 -31.75 5.27
C VAL A 252 -37.10 -33.18 4.75
N ALA A 253 -36.00 -33.94 4.92
CA ALA A 253 -35.92 -35.34 4.48
C ALA A 253 -36.90 -36.24 5.22
N ILE A 254 -37.00 -36.08 6.55
CA ILE A 254 -37.96 -36.85 7.38
C ILE A 254 -39.41 -36.51 6.95
N TYR A 255 -39.73 -35.22 6.76
CA TYR A 255 -41.04 -34.80 6.33
C TYR A 255 -41.42 -35.39 4.96
N ILE A 256 -40.54 -35.30 3.96
CA ILE A 256 -40.76 -35.83 2.61
C ILE A 256 -40.83 -37.36 2.67
N GLY A 257 -39.92 -38.04 3.35
CA GLY A 257 -39.89 -39.51 3.47
C GLY A 257 -41.18 -40.07 4.11
N LEU A 258 -41.58 -39.48 5.23
CA LEU A 258 -42.84 -39.91 5.90
C LEU A 258 -44.07 -39.51 5.12
N GLY A 259 -44.07 -38.41 4.38
CA GLY A 259 -45.15 -37.99 3.48
C GLY A 259 -45.35 -38.99 2.32
N LEU A 260 -44.27 -39.37 1.64
CA LEU A 260 -44.28 -40.35 0.55
C LEU A 260 -44.72 -41.75 1.02
N LEU A 261 -44.40 -42.10 2.27
CA LEU A 261 -44.87 -43.37 2.86
C LEU A 261 -46.31 -43.30 3.37
N GLY A 262 -47.00 -42.16 3.27
CA GLY A 262 -48.36 -41.99 3.73
C GLY A 262 -48.57 -41.87 5.23
N TYR A 263 -47.48 -41.76 6.04
CA TYR A 263 -47.57 -41.56 7.48
C TYR A 263 -47.97 -40.13 7.87
N ILE A 264 -47.69 -39.14 7.00
CA ILE A 264 -48.09 -37.76 7.20
C ILE A 264 -49.20 -37.44 6.21
N GLN A 265 -50.41 -37.23 6.73
CA GLN A 265 -51.63 -36.89 5.96
C GLN A 265 -52.09 -35.45 6.25
N TYR A 266 -51.12 -34.54 6.46
CA TYR A 266 -51.40 -33.15 6.81
C TYR A 266 -50.88 -32.17 5.76
N GLY A 267 -51.72 -31.25 5.36
CA GLY A 267 -51.36 -30.18 4.43
C GLY A 267 -50.98 -30.69 3.03
N PRO A 268 -49.89 -30.17 2.43
CA PRO A 268 -49.46 -30.54 1.08
C PRO A 268 -48.77 -31.92 1.01
N ALA A 269 -48.68 -32.67 2.12
CA ALA A 269 -48.03 -33.98 2.14
C ALA A 269 -48.79 -35.05 1.32
N GLU A 270 -50.15 -34.94 1.20
CA GLU A 270 -50.97 -35.80 0.37
C GLU A 270 -50.74 -35.65 -1.13
N GLN A 271 -50.17 -34.51 -1.54
CA GLN A 271 -49.92 -34.20 -2.96
C GLN A 271 -48.46 -34.47 -3.36
N LEU A 272 -47.65 -35.03 -2.43
CA LEU A 272 -46.25 -35.36 -2.72
C LEU A 272 -46.18 -36.58 -3.64
N ASP A 273 -45.61 -36.39 -4.80
CA ASP A 273 -45.14 -37.42 -5.71
C ASP A 273 -43.60 -37.61 -5.59
N LEU A 274 -43.09 -38.65 -6.23
CA LEU A 274 -41.66 -38.97 -6.15
C LEU A 274 -40.80 -37.83 -6.76
N PHE A 275 -41.31 -37.21 -7.85
CA PHE A 275 -40.62 -36.09 -8.49
C PHE A 275 -40.46 -34.91 -7.53
N SER A 276 -41.57 -34.40 -6.97
CA SER A 276 -41.55 -33.23 -6.09
C SER A 276 -40.77 -33.49 -4.81
N GLY A 277 -40.94 -34.66 -4.21
CA GLY A 277 -40.17 -35.06 -3.01
C GLY A 277 -38.69 -35.13 -3.27
N LEU A 278 -38.26 -35.81 -4.32
CA LEU A 278 -36.85 -35.96 -4.67
C LEU A 278 -36.24 -34.60 -5.09
N PHE A 279 -36.98 -33.79 -5.86
CA PHE A 279 -36.50 -32.48 -6.27
C PHE A 279 -36.24 -31.55 -5.08
N ILE A 280 -37.17 -31.47 -4.12
CA ILE A 280 -36.99 -30.68 -2.90
C ILE A 280 -35.81 -31.20 -2.08
N LEU A 281 -35.67 -32.54 -1.95
CA LEU A 281 -34.58 -33.15 -1.22
C LEU A 281 -33.20 -32.86 -1.84
N LEU A 282 -33.08 -32.91 -3.16
CA LEU A 282 -31.87 -32.57 -3.89
C LEU A 282 -31.54 -31.06 -3.82
N LEU A 283 -32.57 -30.23 -3.77
CA LEU A 283 -32.42 -28.77 -3.75
C LEU A 283 -32.09 -28.26 -2.34
N ALA A 284 -32.47 -28.96 -1.27
CA ALA A 284 -32.26 -28.53 0.11
C ALA A 284 -30.79 -28.30 0.47
N PRO A 285 -29.80 -29.13 0.13
CA PRO A 285 -28.38 -28.83 0.32
C PRO A 285 -27.91 -27.61 -0.49
N GLU A 286 -28.35 -27.49 -1.74
CA GLU A 286 -27.99 -26.40 -2.64
C GLU A 286 -28.57 -25.05 -2.19
N PHE A 287 -29.69 -25.06 -1.45
CA PHE A 287 -30.29 -23.87 -0.84
C PHE A 287 -29.32 -23.21 0.18
N PHE A 288 -28.60 -24.00 0.95
CA PHE A 288 -27.64 -23.51 1.95
C PHE A 288 -26.25 -23.20 1.38
N GLN A 289 -25.93 -23.69 0.18
CA GLN A 289 -24.59 -23.54 -0.41
C GLN A 289 -24.14 -22.08 -0.58
N PRO A 290 -24.95 -21.14 -1.07
CA PRO A 290 -24.56 -19.73 -1.18
C PRO A 290 -24.26 -19.09 0.18
N LEU A 291 -24.97 -19.49 1.24
CA LEU A 291 -24.75 -19.02 2.62
C LEU A 291 -23.45 -19.59 3.20
N ARG A 292 -23.14 -20.86 2.92
CA ARG A 292 -21.85 -21.48 3.28
C ARG A 292 -20.67 -20.74 2.63
N THR A 293 -20.77 -20.48 1.34
CA THR A 293 -19.75 -19.75 0.58
C THR A 293 -19.57 -18.32 1.11
N LEU A 294 -20.66 -17.64 1.46
CA LEU A 294 -20.60 -16.32 2.10
C LEU A 294 -19.86 -16.37 3.44
N SER A 295 -20.12 -17.40 4.26
CA SER A 295 -19.43 -17.61 5.53
C SER A 295 -17.93 -17.78 5.35
N GLN A 296 -17.51 -18.59 4.37
CA GLN A 296 -16.09 -18.80 4.06
C GLN A 296 -15.38 -17.50 3.68
N HIS A 297 -16.05 -16.62 2.91
CA HIS A 297 -15.51 -15.32 2.49
C HIS A 297 -15.67 -14.20 3.52
N TYR A 298 -16.27 -14.47 4.69
CA TYR A 298 -16.40 -13.45 5.73
C TYR A 298 -15.05 -12.95 6.26
N HIS A 299 -14.04 -13.83 6.25
CA HIS A 299 -12.68 -13.46 6.61
C HIS A 299 -12.08 -12.42 5.65
N ASP A 300 -12.37 -12.52 4.35
CA ASP A 300 -11.94 -11.55 3.34
C ASP A 300 -12.47 -10.14 3.66
N ARG A 301 -13.74 -10.05 4.15
CA ARG A 301 -14.32 -8.78 4.60
C ARG A 301 -13.58 -8.22 5.82
N ALA A 302 -13.28 -9.05 6.81
CA ALA A 302 -12.61 -8.60 8.03
C ALA A 302 -11.18 -8.10 7.73
N SER A 303 -10.44 -8.82 6.88
CA SER A 303 -9.09 -8.42 6.44
C SER A 303 -9.10 -7.11 5.66
N ALA A 304 -10.06 -6.94 4.75
CA ALA A 304 -10.19 -5.70 3.99
C ALA A 304 -10.57 -4.49 4.85
N LEU A 305 -11.40 -4.67 5.88
CA LEU A 305 -11.75 -3.59 6.80
C LEU A 305 -10.55 -3.15 7.65
N GLY A 306 -9.79 -4.11 8.20
CA GLY A 306 -8.55 -3.80 8.94
C GLY A 306 -7.51 -3.09 8.08
N ALA A 307 -7.33 -3.52 6.82
CA ALA A 307 -6.44 -2.85 5.88
C ALA A 307 -6.93 -1.43 5.49
N ALA A 308 -8.26 -1.25 5.39
CA ALA A 308 -8.84 0.01 4.95
C ALA A 308 -8.56 1.18 5.90
N GLU A 309 -8.47 0.95 7.20
CA GLU A 309 -8.12 2.00 8.18
C GLU A 309 -6.73 2.55 7.93
N GLY A 310 -5.74 1.66 7.73
CA GLY A 310 -4.36 2.06 7.42
C GLY A 310 -4.24 2.76 6.06
N LEU A 311 -5.01 2.34 5.06
CA LEU A 311 -5.02 2.95 3.74
C LEU A 311 -5.73 4.31 3.74
N VAL A 312 -6.82 4.46 4.48
CA VAL A 312 -7.57 5.73 4.61
C VAL A 312 -6.73 6.76 5.34
N SER A 313 -6.06 6.40 6.44
CA SER A 313 -5.16 7.31 7.17
C SER A 313 -3.99 7.82 6.33
N LEU A 314 -3.59 7.09 5.28
CA LEU A 314 -2.56 7.54 4.34
C LEU A 314 -3.13 8.43 3.24
N LEU A 315 -4.37 8.18 2.81
CA LEU A 315 -5.05 8.89 1.71
C LEU A 315 -5.73 10.19 2.16
N GLU A 316 -6.17 10.26 3.42
CA GLU A 316 -6.76 11.47 3.98
C GLU A 316 -5.66 12.47 4.32
N PRO A 317 -5.84 13.76 4.01
CA PRO A 317 -4.94 14.79 4.48
C PRO A 317 -4.98 14.83 6.01
N ASP A 318 -3.80 14.86 6.64
CA ASP A 318 -3.73 15.16 8.07
C ASP A 318 -4.33 16.58 8.30
N ALA A 319 -5.06 16.78 9.39
CA ALA A 319 -5.69 18.08 9.71
C ALA A 319 -4.67 19.24 9.81
N ASP A 320 -3.40 18.93 10.03
CA ASP A 320 -2.23 19.84 10.00
C ASP A 320 -1.57 19.94 8.60
N GLU A 321 -2.13 19.29 7.59
CA GLU A 321 -1.73 19.53 6.21
C GLU A 321 -2.30 20.89 5.78
N ALA A 322 -1.61 21.98 6.14
CA ALA A 322 -1.65 23.15 5.29
C ALA A 322 -1.35 22.65 3.87
N ALA A 323 -2.31 22.85 2.96
CA ALA A 323 -2.16 22.41 1.57
C ALA A 323 -0.73 22.74 1.16
N PRO A 324 0.05 21.80 0.57
CA PRO A 324 1.33 22.15 0.01
C PRO A 324 1.00 23.36 -0.85
N ALA A 325 1.68 24.50 -0.59
CA ALA A 325 1.50 25.68 -1.40
C ALA A 325 1.44 25.14 -2.82
N GLU A 326 0.27 25.24 -3.46
CA GLU A 326 0.04 24.71 -4.79
C GLU A 326 1.17 25.25 -5.64
N CYS A 327 2.23 24.48 -5.78
CA CYS A 327 3.21 24.69 -6.80
C CYS A 327 2.44 24.39 -8.07
N ASP A 328 1.79 25.41 -8.57
CA ASP A 328 0.95 25.43 -9.77
C ASP A 328 1.76 24.82 -10.92
N ARG A 329 1.60 23.50 -11.09
CA ARG A 329 2.19 22.75 -12.20
C ARG A 329 1.39 22.91 -13.48
N SER A 330 0.24 23.61 -13.41
CA SER A 330 -0.74 23.62 -14.49
C SER A 330 -0.80 24.89 -15.29
N ASP A 331 -0.15 26.01 -14.89
CA ASP A 331 -0.26 27.25 -15.67
C ASP A 331 1.03 27.56 -16.44
N LYS A 332 1.15 26.94 -17.61
CA LYS A 332 2.18 27.28 -18.61
C LYS A 332 1.96 28.67 -19.28
N THR A 333 0.93 29.42 -18.89
CA THR A 333 0.50 30.62 -19.61
C THR A 333 0.17 31.86 -18.75
N ALA A 334 0.27 31.80 -17.42
CA ALA A 334 0.18 33.02 -16.62
C ALA A 334 1.51 33.80 -16.73
N SER A 335 1.44 35.06 -17.09
CA SER A 335 2.55 36.01 -17.18
C SER A 335 3.44 35.94 -15.95
N ARG A 336 4.58 35.24 -16.07
CA ARG A 336 5.62 35.20 -15.03
C ARG A 336 6.18 36.62 -14.93
N GLU A 337 5.77 37.39 -13.95
CA GLU A 337 6.61 38.46 -13.43
C GLU A 337 7.92 37.79 -13.01
N LEU A 338 9.01 38.18 -13.67
CA LEU A 338 10.35 37.69 -13.44
C LEU A 338 10.73 38.00 -11.98
N VAL A 339 10.75 36.98 -11.12
CA VAL A 339 11.33 37.09 -9.77
C VAL A 339 12.79 37.53 -9.98
N PRO A 340 13.21 38.70 -9.45
CA PRO A 340 14.54 39.27 -9.75
C PRO A 340 15.70 38.41 -9.19
N GLY A 341 15.43 37.47 -8.29
CA GLY A 341 16.41 36.55 -7.65
C GLY A 341 16.18 35.08 -7.97
N ALA A 342 17.12 34.23 -7.58
CA ALA A 342 16.97 32.79 -7.66
C ALA A 342 16.07 32.24 -6.54
N VAL A 343 16.12 32.86 -5.34
CA VAL A 343 15.35 32.51 -4.14
C VAL A 343 14.91 33.79 -3.42
N GLU A 344 13.65 33.89 -3.04
CA GLU A 344 13.12 34.96 -2.21
C GLU A 344 12.22 34.38 -1.11
N LEU A 345 12.57 34.66 0.13
CA LEU A 345 11.83 34.31 1.33
C LEU A 345 11.40 35.61 2.01
N VAL A 346 10.10 35.75 2.31
CA VAL A 346 9.52 36.94 2.94
C VAL A 346 8.77 36.54 4.20
N ASP A 347 9.28 36.96 5.36
CA ASP A 347 8.71 36.72 6.69
C ASP A 347 8.30 35.27 6.95
N VAL A 348 9.17 34.35 6.51
CA VAL A 348 8.91 32.92 6.55
C VAL A 348 9.05 32.38 7.97
N GLU A 349 8.03 31.66 8.42
CA GLU A 349 8.08 30.87 9.64
C GLU A 349 7.91 29.37 9.33
N LEU A 350 8.62 28.53 10.07
CA LEU A 350 8.48 27.08 10.06
C LEU A 350 8.23 26.57 11.47
N ARG A 351 7.14 25.81 11.62
CA ARG A 351 6.77 25.08 12.84
C ARG A 351 6.70 23.60 12.54
N HIS A 352 7.14 22.76 13.45
CA HIS A 352 6.98 21.30 13.36
C HIS A 352 5.94 20.85 14.37
N ALA A 353 5.18 19.83 14.03
CA ALA A 353 4.24 19.21 14.96
C ALA A 353 4.96 18.81 16.27
N GLY A 354 4.47 19.31 17.42
CA GLY A 354 5.06 19.07 18.73
C GLY A 354 6.24 19.97 19.14
N ARG A 355 6.62 20.99 18.31
CA ARG A 355 7.63 22.00 18.67
C ARG A 355 7.07 23.40 18.43
N GLU A 356 7.25 24.31 19.40
CA GLU A 356 6.64 25.66 19.32
C GLU A 356 7.15 26.46 18.12
N ARG A 357 8.43 26.38 17.76
CA ARG A 357 9.04 27.10 16.63
C ARG A 357 10.38 26.49 16.26
N ILE A 358 10.65 26.36 14.94
CA ILE A 358 11.97 25.92 14.45
C ILE A 358 12.71 27.10 13.82
N LEU A 359 12.07 27.86 12.94
CA LEU A 359 12.65 28.96 12.18
C LEU A 359 11.69 30.14 12.06
N GLY A 360 12.23 31.34 12.00
CA GLY A 360 11.56 32.56 11.59
C GLY A 360 11.03 33.48 12.70
N PRO A 361 10.38 34.61 12.32
CA PRO A 361 10.28 35.09 10.94
C PRO A 361 11.66 35.37 10.36
N LEU A 362 11.87 34.93 9.11
CA LEU A 362 13.11 35.18 8.39
C LEU A 362 12.81 35.62 6.95
N SER A 363 13.64 36.55 6.46
CA SER A 363 13.63 37.01 5.09
C SER A 363 15.03 36.83 4.49
N LEU A 364 15.10 36.24 3.31
CA LEU A 364 16.35 35.97 2.59
C LEU A 364 16.11 36.13 1.09
N ARG A 365 16.99 36.91 0.45
CA ARG A 365 17.05 36.98 -1.00
C ARG A 365 18.40 36.52 -1.49
N VAL A 366 18.40 35.61 -2.46
CA VAL A 366 19.59 35.10 -3.14
C VAL A 366 19.46 35.38 -4.62
N ASP A 367 20.42 36.07 -5.17
CA ASP A 367 20.43 36.43 -6.59
C ASP A 367 21.00 35.30 -7.46
N THR A 368 20.69 35.32 -8.75
CA THR A 368 21.17 34.30 -9.69
C THR A 368 22.70 34.33 -9.80
N GLY A 369 23.33 33.16 -9.71
CA GLY A 369 24.79 33.02 -9.75
C GLY A 369 25.50 33.33 -8.42
N GLU A 370 24.75 33.63 -7.38
CA GLU A 370 25.31 33.92 -6.05
C GLU A 370 25.61 32.63 -5.27
N VAL A 371 26.69 32.69 -4.47
CA VAL A 371 27.03 31.62 -3.52
C VAL A 371 26.75 32.11 -2.11
N VAL A 372 25.87 31.42 -1.39
CA VAL A 372 25.48 31.73 -0.01
C VAL A 372 25.85 30.56 0.90
N ALA A 373 26.56 30.85 2.01
CA ALA A 373 26.82 29.89 3.05
C ALA A 373 25.86 30.09 4.24
N LEU A 374 25.31 28.99 4.75
CA LEU A 374 24.47 28.94 5.94
C LEU A 374 25.28 28.25 7.06
N ILE A 375 25.53 28.94 8.16
CA ILE A 375 26.26 28.41 9.31
C ILE A 375 25.37 28.42 10.56
N GLY A 376 25.79 27.72 11.59
CA GLY A 376 25.07 27.67 12.88
C GLY A 376 25.20 26.30 13.55
N PRO A 377 24.93 26.19 14.85
CA PRO A 377 25.06 24.94 15.58
C PRO A 377 24.19 23.82 15.02
N SER A 378 24.50 22.57 15.35
CA SER A 378 23.66 21.43 14.97
C SER A 378 22.24 21.62 15.55
N GLY A 379 21.22 21.36 14.72
CA GLY A 379 19.81 21.57 15.10
C GLY A 379 19.31 23.03 15.00
N SER A 380 20.12 23.99 14.53
CA SER A 380 19.69 25.39 14.36
C SER A 380 18.63 25.59 13.26
N GLY A 381 18.41 24.62 12.37
CA GLY A 381 17.42 24.67 11.29
C GLY A 381 18.00 24.87 9.88
N LYS A 382 19.33 24.72 9.67
CA LYS A 382 19.98 24.82 8.34
C LYS A 382 19.35 23.89 7.32
N SER A 383 19.28 22.59 7.62
CA SER A 383 18.68 21.57 6.76
C SER A 383 17.18 21.85 6.52
N SER A 384 16.46 22.33 7.56
CA SER A 384 15.04 22.70 7.44
C SER A 384 14.84 23.89 6.50
N LEU A 385 15.74 24.89 6.51
CA LEU A 385 15.72 26.01 5.58
C LEU A 385 16.00 25.54 4.14
N LEU A 386 16.98 24.67 3.94
CA LEU A 386 17.25 24.09 2.62
C LEU A 386 16.05 23.27 2.11
N GLN A 387 15.41 22.45 2.96
CA GLN A 387 14.22 21.67 2.62
C GLN A 387 13.01 22.56 2.27
N LEU A 388 12.87 23.70 2.93
CA LEU A 388 11.85 24.69 2.63
C LEU A 388 12.09 25.33 1.26
N ILE A 389 13.33 25.72 0.94
CA ILE A 389 13.71 26.24 -0.38
C ILE A 389 13.51 25.18 -1.47
N ALA A 390 13.86 23.92 -1.20
CA ALA A 390 13.59 22.79 -2.10
C ALA A 390 12.09 22.54 -2.33
N GLY A 391 11.22 23.06 -1.44
CA GLY A 391 9.78 22.84 -1.45
C GLY A 391 9.38 21.47 -0.93
N PHE A 392 10.22 20.83 -0.13
CA PHE A 392 9.91 19.58 0.56
C PHE A 392 9.04 19.81 1.80
N ILE A 393 9.09 21.02 2.34
CA ILE A 393 8.29 21.47 3.48
C ILE A 393 7.60 22.78 3.08
N ALA A 394 6.32 22.91 3.43
CA ALA A 394 5.60 24.17 3.28
C ALA A 394 5.89 25.12 4.46
N PRO A 395 5.97 26.43 4.25
CA PRO A 395 6.08 27.40 5.34
C PRO A 395 4.80 27.42 6.16
N SER A 396 4.93 27.64 7.47
CA SER A 396 3.78 27.83 8.37
C SER A 396 3.19 29.25 8.27
N ALA A 397 4.02 30.23 7.89
CA ALA A 397 3.64 31.60 7.59
C ALA A 397 4.68 32.23 6.64
N GLY A 398 4.32 33.33 5.99
CA GLY A 398 5.17 34.00 5.01
C GLY A 398 5.09 33.38 3.61
N ARG A 399 6.00 33.82 2.73
CA ARG A 399 6.02 33.41 1.31
C ARG A 399 7.40 32.95 0.89
N VAL A 400 7.46 31.86 0.08
CA VAL A 400 8.67 31.28 -0.51
C VAL A 400 8.53 31.29 -2.02
N GLU A 401 9.39 32.03 -2.70
CA GLU A 401 9.47 32.03 -4.15
C GLU A 401 10.85 31.52 -4.59
N VAL A 402 10.84 30.51 -5.45
CA VAL A 402 12.07 29.86 -5.92
C VAL A 402 12.01 29.66 -7.42
N ARG A 403 13.01 30.13 -8.13
CA ARG A 403 13.17 29.91 -9.56
C ARG A 403 13.65 28.48 -9.83
N ARG A 404 12.76 27.65 -10.34
CA ARG A 404 13.03 26.25 -10.68
C ARG A 404 13.21 26.08 -12.17
N ASP A 405 14.41 26.35 -12.69
CA ASP A 405 14.70 26.24 -14.11
C ASP A 405 16.10 25.60 -14.33
N PRO A 406 16.18 24.37 -14.86
CA PRO A 406 15.11 23.40 -15.13
C PRO A 406 14.68 22.61 -13.89
N ALA A 407 15.46 22.57 -12.83
CA ALA A 407 15.23 21.84 -11.60
C ALA A 407 16.13 22.39 -10.47
N ILE A 408 16.08 21.79 -9.29
CA ILE A 408 16.98 22.05 -8.17
C ILE A 408 17.89 20.82 -8.02
N ALA A 409 19.21 21.02 -7.95
CA ALA A 409 20.12 19.98 -7.54
C ALA A 409 20.19 19.96 -6.01
N TRP A 410 20.06 18.78 -5.42
CA TRP A 410 20.01 18.59 -3.98
C TRP A 410 21.03 17.55 -3.51
N LEU A 411 21.82 17.92 -2.52
CA LEU A 411 22.66 17.00 -1.75
C LEU A 411 22.13 16.93 -0.32
N ASP A 412 21.65 15.77 0.06
CA ASP A 412 21.19 15.46 1.42
C ASP A 412 22.36 14.99 2.29
N GLN A 413 22.27 15.18 3.58
CA GLN A 413 23.18 14.62 4.57
C GLN A 413 23.21 13.08 4.52
N ARG A 414 22.11 12.44 4.13
CA ARG A 414 21.98 10.98 3.91
C ARG A 414 21.58 10.70 2.47
N PRO A 415 22.54 10.54 1.56
CA PRO A 415 22.23 10.39 0.14
C PRO A 415 21.51 9.06 -0.15
N LEU A 416 20.54 9.12 -1.06
CA LEU A 416 19.91 7.93 -1.61
C LEU A 416 20.86 7.21 -2.55
N ILE A 417 21.15 5.94 -2.27
CA ILE A 417 21.83 5.03 -3.19
C ILE A 417 20.88 3.89 -3.52
N ILE A 418 20.65 3.65 -4.80
CA ILE A 418 19.81 2.57 -5.28
C ILE A 418 20.67 1.33 -5.56
N GLN A 419 20.04 0.16 -5.42
CA GLN A 419 20.61 -1.09 -5.87
C GLN A 419 20.75 -1.07 -7.41
N GLY A 420 21.93 -1.37 -7.93
CA GLY A 420 22.25 -1.30 -9.35
C GLY A 420 23.73 -1.05 -9.55
N THR A 421 24.13 -0.59 -10.74
CA THR A 421 25.51 -0.21 -11.00
C THR A 421 25.83 1.22 -10.54
N LEU A 422 27.10 1.57 -10.49
CA LEU A 422 27.56 2.95 -10.28
C LEU A 422 26.99 3.87 -11.38
N ALA A 423 27.00 3.40 -12.64
CA ALA A 423 26.42 4.15 -13.75
C ALA A 423 24.92 4.37 -13.60
N ASP A 424 24.14 3.35 -13.15
CA ASP A 424 22.71 3.47 -12.93
C ASP A 424 22.41 4.56 -11.88
N ASN A 425 23.21 4.60 -10.84
CA ASN A 425 23.10 5.60 -9.79
C ASN A 425 23.35 7.03 -10.28
N LEU A 426 24.27 7.23 -11.20
CA LEU A 426 24.56 8.54 -11.79
C LEU A 426 23.51 8.95 -12.85
N ARG A 427 23.06 7.99 -13.66
CA ARG A 427 22.04 8.22 -14.70
C ARG A 427 20.65 8.54 -14.14
N LEU A 428 20.43 8.41 -12.82
CA LEU A 428 19.21 8.92 -12.18
C LEU A 428 18.93 10.40 -12.45
N VAL A 429 19.98 11.23 -12.54
CA VAL A 429 19.86 12.69 -12.74
C VAL A 429 20.18 13.10 -14.17
N ALA A 430 20.90 12.28 -14.91
CA ALA A 430 21.31 12.52 -16.29
C ALA A 430 21.24 11.21 -17.10
N PRO A 431 20.03 10.75 -17.52
CA PRO A 431 19.84 9.45 -18.18
C PRO A 431 20.67 9.30 -19.45
N ASP A 432 20.89 10.38 -20.20
CA ASP A 432 21.58 10.38 -21.48
C ASP A 432 23.08 10.74 -21.36
N ALA A 433 23.63 10.81 -20.14
CA ALA A 433 25.04 11.16 -19.96
C ALA A 433 25.97 10.07 -20.49
N SER A 434 26.99 10.52 -21.25
CA SER A 434 28.04 9.62 -21.75
C SER A 434 28.89 9.09 -20.59
N ASP A 435 29.52 7.94 -20.78
CA ASP A 435 30.42 7.36 -19.78
C ASP A 435 31.59 8.29 -19.41
N GLU A 436 32.01 9.12 -20.36
CA GLU A 436 33.07 10.12 -20.15
C GLU A 436 32.58 11.22 -19.19
N ALA A 437 31.34 11.71 -19.36
CA ALA A 437 30.73 12.67 -18.47
C ALA A 437 30.55 12.08 -17.05
N LEU A 438 30.15 10.80 -16.94
CA LEU A 438 30.03 10.10 -15.67
C LEU A 438 31.39 10.01 -14.95
N ARG A 439 32.46 9.63 -15.65
CA ARG A 439 33.83 9.57 -15.11
C ARG A 439 34.33 10.95 -14.67
N SER A 440 34.09 11.97 -15.47
CA SER A 440 34.46 13.36 -15.14
C SER A 440 33.77 13.82 -13.83
N ALA A 441 32.46 13.58 -13.69
CA ALA A 441 31.72 13.94 -12.50
C ALA A 441 32.20 13.19 -11.24
N LEU A 442 32.54 11.91 -11.38
CA LEU A 442 33.11 11.12 -10.30
C LEU A 442 34.49 11.66 -9.90
N THR A 443 35.32 12.07 -10.84
CA THR A 443 36.63 12.65 -10.57
C THR A 443 36.49 14.00 -9.84
N GLN A 444 35.56 14.87 -10.28
CA GLN A 444 35.26 16.13 -9.60
C GLN A 444 34.72 15.92 -8.18
N ALA A 445 34.01 14.82 -7.94
CA ALA A 445 33.54 14.44 -6.60
C ALA A 445 34.61 13.72 -5.75
N GLY A 446 35.84 13.60 -6.21
CA GLY A 446 36.91 12.92 -5.47
C GLY A 446 36.83 11.40 -5.47
N LEU A 447 36.07 10.79 -6.43
CA LEU A 447 35.95 9.33 -6.59
C LEU A 447 36.82 8.77 -7.72
N GLY A 448 37.68 9.58 -8.36
CA GLY A 448 38.50 9.16 -9.51
C GLY A 448 39.42 8.00 -9.19
N GLN A 449 40.17 8.03 -8.08
CA GLN A 449 41.05 6.95 -7.66
C GLN A 449 40.29 5.68 -7.27
N TRP A 450 39.17 5.82 -6.57
CA TRP A 450 38.29 4.72 -6.21
C TRP A 450 37.74 4.04 -7.48
N LEU A 451 37.29 4.80 -8.47
CA LEU A 451 36.82 4.29 -9.75
C LEU A 451 37.92 3.52 -10.49
N ALA A 452 39.14 4.03 -10.50
CA ALA A 452 40.29 3.38 -11.16
C ALA A 452 40.68 2.06 -10.48
N SER A 453 40.50 1.96 -9.16
CA SER A 453 40.76 0.75 -8.37
C SER A 453 39.61 -0.27 -8.39
N SER A 454 38.43 0.13 -8.84
CA SER A 454 37.24 -0.75 -8.89
C SER A 454 37.27 -1.63 -10.14
N PRO A 455 37.30 -2.98 -10.02
CA PRO A 455 37.43 -3.88 -11.17
C PRO A 455 36.31 -3.75 -12.22
N GLY A 456 35.11 -3.37 -11.77
CA GLY A 456 33.92 -3.17 -12.63
C GLY A 456 33.83 -1.77 -13.22
N GLY A 457 34.67 -0.81 -12.82
CA GLY A 457 34.56 0.58 -13.26
C GLY A 457 33.16 1.14 -13.03
N LEU A 458 32.53 1.69 -14.06
CA LEU A 458 31.16 2.22 -14.01
C LEU A 458 30.08 1.12 -13.79
N GLU A 459 30.38 -0.12 -14.14
CA GLU A 459 29.50 -1.27 -13.95
C GLU A 459 29.68 -1.93 -12.57
N THR A 460 30.46 -1.32 -11.67
CA THR A 460 30.61 -1.81 -10.29
C THR A 460 29.25 -1.90 -9.61
N PRO A 461 28.85 -3.10 -9.14
CA PRO A 461 27.54 -3.27 -8.50
C PRO A 461 27.54 -2.65 -7.12
N LEU A 462 26.47 -1.90 -6.82
CA LEU A 462 26.17 -1.34 -5.51
C LEU A 462 24.97 -2.07 -4.92
N GLY A 463 25.10 -2.56 -3.69
CA GLY A 463 24.02 -3.21 -2.97
C GLY A 463 22.99 -2.23 -2.40
N GLU A 464 21.95 -2.77 -1.74
CA GLU A 464 20.93 -1.95 -1.06
C GLU A 464 21.61 -0.99 -0.07
N ARG A 465 21.18 0.29 -0.10
CA ARG A 465 21.69 1.38 0.74
C ARG A 465 23.20 1.63 0.62
N GLY A 466 23.78 1.31 -0.55
CA GLY A 466 25.18 1.57 -0.82
C GLY A 466 26.14 0.53 -0.21
N VAL A 467 25.66 -0.69 0.02
CA VAL A 467 26.57 -1.79 0.39
C VAL A 467 27.66 -1.90 -0.68
N GLY A 468 28.92 -1.81 -0.28
CA GLY A 468 30.10 -1.73 -1.15
C GLY A 468 30.75 -0.33 -1.20
N LEU A 469 30.11 0.69 -0.59
CA LEU A 469 30.66 2.04 -0.42
C LEU A 469 30.81 2.37 1.07
N SER A 470 31.85 3.07 1.42
CA SER A 470 31.95 3.76 2.71
C SER A 470 30.96 4.94 2.76
N GLY A 471 30.63 5.44 3.95
CA GLY A 471 29.73 6.59 4.10
C GLY A 471 30.21 7.82 3.30
N GLY A 472 31.51 8.11 3.30
CA GLY A 472 32.11 9.19 2.54
C GLY A 472 32.04 8.98 1.01
N GLU A 473 32.24 7.75 0.53
CA GLU A 473 32.10 7.41 -0.89
C GLU A 473 30.65 7.55 -1.36
N GLY A 474 29.69 7.15 -0.53
CA GLY A 474 28.26 7.35 -0.82
C GLY A 474 27.89 8.83 -0.93
N GLN A 475 28.43 9.68 -0.07
CA GLN A 475 28.21 11.11 -0.11
C GLN A 475 28.84 11.75 -1.36
N ARG A 476 30.05 11.31 -1.74
CA ARG A 476 30.71 11.76 -2.99
C ARG A 476 29.98 11.29 -4.24
N LEU A 477 29.42 10.09 -4.23
CA LEU A 477 28.56 9.63 -5.34
C LEU A 477 27.31 10.53 -5.51
N ALA A 478 26.69 10.95 -4.41
CA ALA A 478 25.59 11.89 -4.48
C ALA A 478 26.05 13.29 -4.94
N LEU A 479 27.25 13.73 -4.57
CA LEU A 479 27.83 14.96 -5.06
C LEU A 479 28.15 14.89 -6.57
N ALA A 480 28.59 13.74 -7.09
CA ALA A 480 28.78 13.54 -8.52
C ALA A 480 27.46 13.72 -9.30
N ARG A 481 26.32 13.35 -8.73
CA ARG A 481 24.99 13.67 -9.31
C ARG A 481 24.73 15.17 -9.39
N VAL A 482 25.18 15.93 -8.40
CA VAL A 482 25.05 17.40 -8.43
C VAL A 482 25.86 17.99 -9.57
N PHE A 483 27.06 17.49 -9.81
CA PHE A 483 27.90 17.95 -10.93
C PHE A 483 27.29 17.60 -12.30
N LEU A 484 26.66 16.43 -12.43
CA LEU A 484 25.96 15.99 -13.65
C LEU A 484 24.64 16.74 -13.89
N SER A 485 24.01 17.25 -12.83
CA SER A 485 22.73 17.89 -12.94
C SER A 485 22.80 19.19 -13.76
N PRO A 486 21.85 19.45 -14.68
CA PRO A 486 21.77 20.72 -15.41
C PRO A 486 21.17 21.86 -14.57
N ALA A 487 20.81 21.61 -13.31
CA ALA A 487 20.15 22.58 -12.44
C ALA A 487 20.99 23.84 -12.21
N ARG A 488 20.33 25.00 -12.26
CA ARG A 488 20.98 26.29 -11.98
C ARG A 488 20.99 26.63 -10.50
N LEU A 489 20.04 26.11 -9.71
CA LEU A 489 20.01 26.25 -8.26
C LEU A 489 20.48 24.93 -7.62
N VAL A 490 21.49 25.04 -6.77
CA VAL A 490 22.14 23.92 -6.09
C VAL A 490 22.04 24.13 -4.59
N LEU A 491 21.48 23.17 -3.88
CA LEU A 491 21.31 23.14 -2.43
C LEU A 491 22.15 22.01 -1.85
N LEU A 492 23.08 22.34 -0.97
CA LEU A 492 24.02 21.38 -0.40
C LEU A 492 23.96 21.39 1.13
N ASP A 493 23.73 20.23 1.72
CA ASP A 493 23.74 20.05 3.17
C ASP A 493 25.00 19.30 3.61
N GLU A 494 25.95 20.04 4.19
CA GLU A 494 27.27 19.57 4.67
C GLU A 494 28.06 18.76 3.63
N PRO A 495 28.40 19.32 2.46
CA PRO A 495 29.02 18.56 1.35
C PRO A 495 30.42 18.01 1.63
N THR A 496 31.10 18.50 2.66
CA THR A 496 32.44 18.08 3.05
C THR A 496 32.48 17.31 4.37
N ALA A 497 31.32 16.94 4.93
CA ALA A 497 31.29 16.21 6.20
C ALA A 497 31.95 14.83 6.07
N ALA A 498 32.75 14.47 7.08
CA ALA A 498 33.43 13.17 7.18
C ALA A 498 34.38 12.83 6.01
N LEU A 499 34.93 13.82 5.32
CA LEU A 499 35.97 13.64 4.30
C LEU A 499 37.36 13.79 4.92
N ASP A 500 38.36 13.10 4.35
CA ASP A 500 39.77 13.33 4.60
C ASP A 500 40.21 14.63 3.92
N PRO A 501 41.33 15.27 4.40
CA PRO A 501 41.74 16.60 3.94
C PRO A 501 42.04 16.68 2.41
N GLU A 502 42.54 15.60 1.80
CA GLU A 502 42.85 15.57 0.37
C GLU A 502 41.58 15.54 -0.46
N THR A 503 40.65 14.65 -0.09
CA THR A 503 39.33 14.56 -0.74
C THR A 503 38.51 15.84 -0.55
N GLU A 504 38.61 16.46 0.63
CA GLU A 504 37.92 17.72 0.91
C GLU A 504 38.37 18.85 -0.02
N GLN A 505 39.66 18.96 -0.29
CA GLN A 505 40.21 19.94 -1.24
C GLN A 505 39.66 19.71 -2.66
N HIS A 506 39.58 18.47 -3.10
CA HIS A 506 38.99 18.12 -4.41
C HIS A 506 37.52 18.53 -4.50
N VAL A 507 36.75 18.26 -3.48
CA VAL A 507 35.31 18.64 -3.42
C VAL A 507 35.16 20.16 -3.44
N ILE A 508 35.95 20.90 -2.67
CA ILE A 508 35.93 22.37 -2.64
C ILE A 508 36.30 22.94 -4.02
N ALA A 509 37.33 22.39 -4.68
CA ALA A 509 37.71 22.78 -6.03
C ALA A 509 36.57 22.55 -7.04
N GLY A 510 35.90 21.40 -6.97
CA GLY A 510 34.71 21.09 -7.77
C GLY A 510 33.55 22.05 -7.52
N LEU A 511 33.26 22.38 -6.26
CA LEU A 511 32.24 23.36 -5.90
C LEU A 511 32.59 24.77 -6.40
N THR A 512 33.87 25.14 -6.33
CA THR A 512 34.36 26.43 -6.85
C THR A 512 34.17 26.52 -8.36
N GLN A 513 34.47 25.44 -9.09
CA GLN A 513 34.22 25.35 -10.54
C GLN A 513 32.72 25.43 -10.87
N LEU A 514 31.88 24.76 -10.04
CA LEU A 514 30.43 24.81 -10.19
C LEU A 514 29.91 26.25 -10.00
N ALA A 515 30.38 26.96 -9.00
CA ALA A 515 30.06 28.35 -8.76
C ALA A 515 30.53 29.26 -9.92
N ALA A 516 31.76 29.06 -10.41
CA ALA A 516 32.30 29.81 -11.57
C ALA A 516 31.51 29.57 -12.87
N SER A 517 30.77 28.48 -13.00
CA SER A 517 29.84 28.24 -14.13
C SER A 517 28.56 29.10 -14.10
N GLY A 518 28.41 29.99 -13.11
CA GLY A 518 27.26 30.88 -12.95
C GLY A 518 26.06 30.25 -12.28
N ARG A 519 26.20 29.08 -11.62
CA ARG A 519 25.15 28.46 -10.84
C ARG A 519 25.00 29.12 -9.48
N THR A 520 23.76 29.14 -8.97
CA THR A 520 23.45 29.65 -7.63
C THR A 520 23.62 28.53 -6.64
N LEU A 521 24.44 28.72 -5.62
CA LEU A 521 24.72 27.73 -4.58
C LEU A 521 24.24 28.23 -3.21
N ILE A 522 23.48 27.40 -2.50
CA ILE A 522 23.17 27.61 -1.08
C ILE A 522 23.71 26.39 -0.32
N VAL A 523 24.70 26.62 0.53
CA VAL A 523 25.47 25.57 1.19
C VAL A 523 25.37 25.69 2.71
N ALA A 524 24.76 24.70 3.35
CA ALA A 524 24.88 24.56 4.81
C ALA A 524 26.24 23.93 5.13
N THR A 525 27.08 24.60 5.90
CA THR A 525 28.45 24.18 6.16
C THR A 525 29.01 24.73 7.47
N HIS A 526 30.02 24.06 7.98
CA HIS A 526 30.90 24.54 9.03
C HIS A 526 32.34 24.76 8.53
N HIS A 527 32.58 24.49 7.22
CA HIS A 527 33.93 24.49 6.67
C HIS A 527 34.40 25.91 6.26
N PRO A 528 35.56 26.40 6.76
CA PRO A 528 36.04 27.75 6.49
C PRO A 528 36.25 28.07 5.02
N ALA A 529 36.79 27.13 4.22
CA ALA A 529 37.06 27.37 2.81
C ALA A 529 35.78 27.59 2.00
N ILE A 530 34.66 26.90 2.32
CA ILE A 530 33.37 27.11 1.69
C ILE A 530 32.79 28.47 2.10
N MET A 531 32.97 28.89 3.36
CA MET A 531 32.61 30.23 3.81
C MET A 531 33.39 31.33 3.06
N VAL A 532 34.69 31.07 2.76
CA VAL A 532 35.51 32.00 1.96
C VAL A 532 35.02 32.08 0.51
N MET A 533 34.61 30.97 -0.09
CA MET A 533 34.04 30.92 -1.44
C MET A 533 32.68 31.64 -1.54
N ALA A 534 31.90 31.65 -0.45
CA ALA A 534 30.58 32.27 -0.45
C ALA A 534 30.66 33.81 -0.51
N GLY A 535 29.84 34.43 -1.36
CA GLY A 535 29.69 35.88 -1.42
C GLY A 535 29.07 36.49 -0.17
N ARG A 536 28.12 35.77 0.43
CA ARG A 536 27.47 36.13 1.69
C ARG A 536 27.38 34.92 2.61
N VAL A 537 27.56 35.18 3.91
CA VAL A 537 27.45 34.17 4.96
C VAL A 537 26.33 34.58 5.91
N PHE A 538 25.45 33.64 6.22
CA PHE A 538 24.36 33.83 7.16
C PHE A 538 24.47 32.82 8.31
N ALA A 539 24.33 33.31 9.54
CA ALA A 539 24.21 32.48 10.73
C ALA A 539 22.75 32.22 11.06
N ILE A 540 22.44 30.98 11.40
CA ILE A 540 21.14 30.61 11.96
C ILE A 540 21.36 30.30 13.43
N GLU A 541 20.84 31.18 14.30
CA GLU A 541 20.90 31.02 15.76
C GLU A 541 19.52 31.21 16.37
N GLN A 542 19.10 30.29 17.22
CA GLN A 542 17.77 30.31 17.87
C GLN A 542 16.60 30.54 16.88
N GLY A 543 16.69 29.98 15.67
CA GLY A 543 15.68 30.12 14.61
C GLY A 543 15.66 31.46 13.88
N ARG A 544 16.63 32.36 14.13
CA ARG A 544 16.77 33.64 13.44
C ARG A 544 17.92 33.60 12.47
N LEU A 545 17.79 34.28 11.35
CA LEU A 545 18.79 34.45 10.33
C LEU A 545 19.49 35.80 10.49
N SER A 546 20.79 35.82 10.63
CA SER A 546 21.60 37.03 10.69
C SER A 546 22.72 36.97 9.65
N ARG A 547 22.98 38.09 8.97
CA ARG A 547 24.13 38.20 8.04
C ARG A 547 25.40 38.43 8.85
N ILE A 548 26.44 37.66 8.53
CA ILE A 548 27.77 37.89 9.11
C ILE A 548 28.51 38.83 8.17
N GLU A 549 28.87 40.03 8.70
CA GLU A 549 29.75 40.94 8.00
C GLU A 549 31.18 40.39 8.07
N ARG A 550 31.84 40.22 6.95
CA ARG A 550 33.26 39.88 6.92
C ARG A 550 34.03 41.09 7.46
N SER A 551 34.63 40.97 8.65
CA SER A 551 35.62 41.92 9.08
C SER A 551 36.83 41.86 8.12
N ALA A 552 37.28 43.03 7.66
CA ALA A 552 38.38 43.16 6.68
C ALA A 552 39.74 42.65 7.17
N ASP A 553 39.82 42.29 8.46
CA ASP A 553 41.08 41.94 9.15
C ASP A 553 41.57 40.47 8.95
N ALA A 554 40.81 39.64 8.20
CA ALA A 554 41.27 38.24 7.99
C ALA A 554 42.27 38.08 6.82
N ARG A 555 42.79 39.16 6.25
CA ARG A 555 43.81 39.12 5.16
C ARG A 555 45.24 39.16 5.64
N GLU A 556 45.53 39.43 6.95
CA GLU A 556 46.91 39.67 7.43
C GLU A 556 47.52 38.55 8.26
N THR A 557 46.88 37.38 8.46
CA THR A 557 47.46 36.28 9.27
C THR A 557 47.97 35.08 8.47
N ASN A 558 48.23 35.25 7.16
CA ASN A 558 48.98 34.24 6.39
C ASN A 558 50.01 34.93 5.49
N SER A 559 51.04 35.47 6.12
CA SER A 559 52.35 35.74 5.51
C SER A 559 53.46 34.98 6.24
#